data_f27c12b9ad8721f2aa4ff46b81b957bf
#
_entry.id   f27c12b9ad8721f2aa4ff46b81b957bf
#
_cell.length_a   1.000
_cell.length_b   1.000
_cell.length_c   1.000
_cell.angle_alpha   90.00
_cell.angle_beta   90.00
_cell.angle_gamma   90.00
#
_symmetry.space_group_name_H-M   'P 1'
#
loop_
_entity.id
_entity.type
_entity.pdbx_description
1 polymer ?
#
loop_
_entity_poly.entity_id
_entity_poly.type
_entity_poly.pdbx_seq_one_letter_code
_entity_poly.pdbx_strand_id
1 'polypeptide(L)'
;MEKFFNTCPRDCYDTCAMITTVEDGKAIKLRGNPKHPITQGFLCWKIQNALKFVYSPERLKHPLKRVGKKGTDNFREITWKEAYKEIAHRMEDVQTKHGAGAILPFHYYGHMGLLNKQLSQRIFTALGTSNCSPTVCSNAGRTALQYV
;
A
#
# COMPACT_ATOMS: atom_id res chain seq x y z
N MET A 1 24.41 -5.13 -17.42
CA MET A 1 23.72 -4.17 -16.52
C MET A 1 22.84 -3.23 -17.32
N GLU A 2 21.55 -3.23 -17.06
CA GLU A 2 20.56 -2.36 -17.72
C GLU A 2 20.13 -1.26 -16.77
N LYS A 3 19.69 -0.11 -17.32
CA LYS A 3 19.20 1.02 -16.52
C LYS A 3 17.76 1.32 -16.88
N PHE A 4 16.90 1.35 -15.87
CA PHE A 4 15.48 1.68 -16.00
C PHE A 4 15.19 3.01 -15.33
N PHE A 5 14.44 3.86 -16.02
CA PHE A 5 13.93 5.11 -15.48
C PHE A 5 12.54 4.88 -14.92
N ASN A 6 12.34 5.23 -13.69
CA ASN A 6 11.06 5.04 -12.99
C ASN A 6 10.81 6.16 -11.97
N THR A 7 9.61 6.19 -11.43
CA THR A 7 9.19 7.17 -10.43
C THR A 7 9.05 6.50 -9.07
N CYS A 8 9.32 7.24 -8.01
CA CYS A 8 9.11 6.79 -6.65
C CYS A 8 7.64 6.41 -6.42
N PRO A 9 7.32 5.21 -5.90
CA PRO A 9 5.95 4.75 -5.70
C PRO A 9 5.31 5.28 -4.41
N ARG A 10 5.96 6.18 -3.69
CA ARG A 10 5.41 6.78 -2.47
C ARG A 10 4.41 7.88 -2.81
N ASP A 11 3.45 8.08 -1.94
CA ASP A 11 2.42 9.14 -2.02
C ASP A 11 2.96 10.53 -1.60
N CYS A 12 4.11 10.88 -2.12
CA CYS A 12 4.80 12.12 -1.82
C CYS A 12 4.69 13.09 -3.01
N TYR A 13 4.55 14.36 -2.72
CA TYR A 13 4.42 15.41 -3.75
C TYR A 13 5.70 15.62 -4.56
N ASP A 14 6.85 15.20 -4.05
CA ASP A 14 8.14 15.34 -4.74
C ASP A 14 8.26 14.47 -5.99
N THR A 15 7.47 13.38 -6.08
CA THR A 15 7.42 12.47 -7.24
C THR A 15 8.79 12.12 -7.81
N CYS A 16 9.78 11.86 -6.95
CA CYS A 16 11.18 11.69 -7.30
C CYS A 16 11.37 10.72 -8.47
N ALA A 17 12.06 11.18 -9.52
CA ALA A 17 12.50 10.30 -10.60
C ALA A 17 13.71 9.49 -10.14
N MET A 18 13.71 8.21 -10.48
CA MET A 18 14.73 7.24 -10.08
C MET A 18 15.37 6.58 -11.29
N ILE A 19 16.59 6.08 -11.08
CA ILE A 19 17.32 5.22 -12.01
C ILE A 19 17.63 3.93 -11.28
N THR A 20 17.03 2.85 -11.73
CA THR A 20 17.29 1.50 -11.23
C THR A 20 18.26 0.78 -12.15
N THR A 21 19.35 0.24 -11.61
CA THR A 21 20.26 -0.63 -12.33
C THR A 21 19.88 -2.08 -12.06
N VAL A 22 19.72 -2.84 -13.13
CA VAL A 22 19.35 -4.27 -13.10
C VAL A 22 20.48 -5.09 -13.69
N GLU A 23 20.79 -6.20 -13.06
CA GLU A 23 21.73 -7.22 -13.50
C GLU A 23 21.08 -8.58 -13.28
N ASP A 24 21.08 -9.41 -14.30
CA ASP A 24 20.47 -10.76 -14.28
C ASP A 24 19.04 -10.79 -13.71
N GLY A 25 18.21 -9.81 -14.12
CA GLY A 25 16.83 -9.68 -13.67
C GLY A 25 16.64 -9.16 -12.25
N LYS A 26 17.73 -8.82 -11.55
CA LYS A 26 17.69 -8.32 -10.17
C LYS A 26 18.12 -6.86 -10.11
N ALA A 27 17.34 -6.03 -9.44
CA ALA A 27 17.72 -4.65 -9.18
C ALA A 27 18.84 -4.61 -8.13
N ILE A 28 20.02 -4.12 -8.54
CA ILE A 28 21.22 -4.07 -7.69
C ILE A 28 21.53 -2.69 -7.16
N LYS A 29 21.03 -1.64 -7.82
CA LYS A 29 21.27 -0.26 -7.42
C LYS A 29 20.07 0.63 -7.72
N LEU A 30 19.75 1.49 -6.79
CA LEU A 30 18.74 2.52 -6.94
C LEU A 30 19.35 3.88 -6.61
N ARG A 31 19.14 4.87 -7.48
CA ARG A 31 19.57 6.26 -7.26
C ARG A 31 18.56 7.24 -7.82
N GLY A 32 18.59 8.48 -7.35
CA GLY A 32 17.80 9.56 -7.92
C GLY A 32 18.31 9.95 -9.31
N ASN A 33 17.38 10.44 -10.13
CA ASN A 33 17.73 10.98 -11.43
C ASN A 33 18.13 12.46 -11.27
N PRO A 34 19.38 12.84 -11.58
CA PRO A 34 19.84 14.23 -11.43
C PRO A 34 19.12 15.19 -12.38
N LYS A 35 18.45 14.70 -13.41
CA LYS A 35 17.65 15.52 -14.33
C LYS A 35 16.23 15.82 -13.82
N HIS A 36 15.85 15.30 -12.65
CA HIS A 36 14.54 15.63 -12.07
C HIS A 36 14.51 17.08 -11.60
N PRO A 37 13.55 17.90 -12.03
CA PRO A 37 13.57 19.35 -11.83
C PRO A 37 13.48 19.77 -10.35
N ILE A 38 12.81 18.99 -9.51
CA ILE A 38 12.59 19.28 -8.09
C ILE A 38 13.71 18.69 -7.24
N THR A 39 13.88 17.37 -7.29
CA THR A 39 14.76 16.65 -6.35
C THR A 39 16.22 16.55 -6.83
N GLN A 40 16.50 16.81 -8.10
CA GLN A 40 17.84 16.90 -8.69
C GLN A 40 18.76 15.72 -8.30
N GLY A 41 18.18 14.52 -8.22
CA GLY A 41 18.89 13.29 -7.86
C GLY A 41 18.87 12.96 -6.37
N PHE A 42 18.28 13.79 -5.53
CA PHE A 42 18.07 13.45 -4.11
C PHE A 42 16.98 12.35 -4.00
N LEU A 43 17.23 11.41 -3.11
CA LEU A 43 16.23 10.43 -2.65
C LEU A 43 16.21 10.43 -1.12
N CYS A 44 15.02 10.48 -0.53
CA CYS A 44 14.87 10.39 0.91
C CYS A 44 15.25 8.99 1.44
N TRP A 45 15.51 8.90 2.72
CA TRP A 45 15.92 7.67 3.40
C TRP A 45 14.98 6.47 3.13
N LYS A 46 13.68 6.71 3.05
CA LYS A 46 12.68 5.65 2.81
C LYS A 46 12.91 4.90 1.50
N ILE A 47 13.23 5.64 0.44
CA ILE A 47 13.38 5.02 -0.89
C ILE A 47 14.82 4.60 -1.16
N GLN A 48 15.83 5.22 -0.53
CA GLN A 48 17.21 4.77 -0.62
C GLN A 48 17.39 3.32 -0.16
N ASN A 49 16.57 2.88 0.81
CA ASN A 49 16.59 1.52 1.35
C ASN A 49 15.58 0.57 0.69
N ALA A 50 14.92 0.99 -0.41
CA ALA A 50 13.87 0.19 -1.04
C ALA A 50 14.34 -1.20 -1.47
N LEU A 51 15.56 -1.35 -1.98
CA LEU A 51 16.08 -2.65 -2.39
C LEU A 51 16.30 -3.60 -1.23
N LYS A 52 16.73 -3.10 -0.06
CA LYS A 52 16.84 -3.90 1.17
C LYS A 52 15.47 -4.42 1.59
N PHE A 53 14.45 -3.58 1.48
CA PHE A 53 13.08 -3.95 1.79
C PHE A 53 12.50 -4.96 0.79
N VAL A 54 12.71 -4.72 -0.52
CA VAL A 54 12.20 -5.59 -1.59
C VAL A 54 12.80 -7.00 -1.51
N TYR A 55 14.10 -7.09 -1.21
CA TYR A 55 14.84 -8.35 -1.15
C TYR A 55 15.04 -8.90 0.26
N SER A 56 14.33 -8.37 1.25
CA SER A 56 14.39 -8.88 2.61
C SER A 56 13.93 -10.35 2.65
N PRO A 57 14.67 -11.24 3.31
CA PRO A 57 14.23 -12.62 3.53
C PRO A 57 12.96 -12.72 4.37
N GLU A 58 12.69 -11.72 5.20
CA GLU A 58 11.50 -11.64 6.05
C GLU A 58 10.26 -11.13 5.30
N ARG A 59 10.41 -10.73 4.03
CA ARG A 59 9.29 -10.24 3.23
C ARG A 59 8.26 -11.35 3.04
N LEU A 60 7.01 -11.07 3.41
CA LEU A 60 5.88 -11.97 3.15
C LEU A 60 5.66 -12.12 1.64
N LYS A 61 5.68 -13.36 1.16
CA LYS A 61 5.48 -13.72 -0.27
C LYS A 61 4.12 -14.37 -0.50
N HIS A 62 3.52 -14.87 0.56
CA HIS A 62 2.23 -15.56 0.54
C HIS A 62 1.32 -14.99 1.62
N PRO A 63 -0.01 -15.10 1.46
CA PRO A 63 -0.93 -14.74 2.52
C PRO A 63 -0.73 -15.61 3.76
N LEU A 64 -0.86 -15.00 4.93
CA LEU A 64 -0.76 -15.70 6.20
C LEU A 64 -2.13 -15.73 6.90
N LYS A 65 -2.53 -16.91 7.36
CA LYS A 65 -3.71 -17.10 8.22
C LYS A 65 -3.28 -17.37 9.65
N ARG A 66 -3.79 -16.58 10.59
CA ARG A 66 -3.57 -16.84 12.01
C ARG A 66 -4.27 -18.13 12.44
N VAL A 67 -3.55 -19.00 13.08
CA VAL A 67 -4.05 -20.29 13.63
C VAL A 67 -4.06 -20.33 15.15
N GLY A 68 -3.43 -19.35 15.80
CA GLY A 68 -3.39 -19.20 17.26
C GLY A 68 -4.36 -18.15 17.81
N LYS A 69 -4.29 -17.91 19.10
CA LYS A 69 -5.01 -16.83 19.77
C LYS A 69 -4.59 -15.46 19.25
N LYS A 70 -5.47 -14.46 19.34
CA LYS A 70 -5.14 -13.07 18.99
C LYS A 70 -3.98 -12.60 19.87
N GLY A 71 -2.96 -11.97 19.24
CA GLY A 71 -1.74 -11.52 19.93
C GLY A 71 -0.61 -12.55 19.98
N THR A 72 -0.78 -13.74 19.40
CA THR A 72 0.31 -14.71 19.21
C THR A 72 0.81 -14.70 17.78
N ASP A 73 2.11 -14.97 17.58
CA ASP A 73 2.76 -15.04 16.26
C ASP A 73 2.55 -16.38 15.55
N ASN A 74 1.45 -17.07 15.85
CA ASN A 74 1.15 -18.36 15.25
C ASN A 74 0.35 -18.20 13.98
N PHE A 75 1.05 -18.20 12.83
CA PHE A 75 0.50 -18.08 11.50
C PHE A 75 0.92 -19.27 10.63
N ARG A 76 0.08 -19.63 9.67
CA ARG A 76 0.44 -20.55 8.59
C ARG A 76 0.25 -19.89 7.23
N GLU A 77 1.07 -20.26 6.28
CA GLU A 77 0.88 -19.85 4.89
C GLU A 77 -0.38 -20.49 4.30
N ILE A 78 -1.07 -19.72 3.49
CA ILE A 78 -2.23 -20.15 2.72
C ILE A 78 -2.10 -19.67 1.28
N THR A 79 -2.84 -20.28 0.37
CA THR A 79 -2.92 -19.82 -1.02
C THR A 79 -3.76 -18.54 -1.14
N TRP A 80 -3.54 -17.76 -2.18
CA TRP A 80 -4.39 -16.62 -2.52
C TRP A 80 -5.85 -17.01 -2.70
N LYS A 81 -6.10 -18.20 -3.29
CA LYS A 81 -7.46 -18.72 -3.48
C LYS A 81 -8.17 -18.97 -2.14
N GLU A 82 -7.46 -19.54 -1.18
CA GLU A 82 -8.00 -19.74 0.18
C GLU A 82 -8.25 -18.41 0.88
N ALA A 83 -7.31 -17.45 0.76
CA ALA A 83 -7.46 -16.12 1.35
C ALA A 83 -8.69 -15.39 0.81
N TYR A 84 -8.86 -15.35 -0.52
CA TYR A 84 -10.04 -14.72 -1.14
C TYR A 84 -11.34 -15.38 -0.75
N LYS A 85 -11.37 -16.72 -0.75
CA LYS A 85 -12.57 -17.48 -0.36
C LYS A 85 -12.97 -17.17 1.08
N GLU A 86 -12.03 -17.16 2.00
CA GLU A 86 -12.31 -16.87 3.40
C GLU A 86 -12.76 -15.42 3.62
N ILE A 87 -12.11 -14.45 2.98
CA ILE A 87 -12.49 -13.04 3.07
C ILE A 87 -13.90 -12.82 2.54
N ALA A 88 -14.20 -13.35 1.34
CA ALA A 88 -15.53 -13.22 0.74
C ALA A 88 -16.62 -13.84 1.62
N HIS A 89 -16.40 -15.04 2.12
CA HIS A 89 -17.35 -15.73 3.01
C HIS A 89 -17.61 -14.94 4.30
N ARG A 90 -16.57 -14.38 4.93
CA ARG A 90 -16.74 -13.55 6.13
C ARG A 90 -17.47 -12.25 5.86
N MET A 91 -17.22 -11.62 4.72
CA MET A 91 -17.96 -10.43 4.32
C MET A 91 -19.44 -10.76 4.07
N GLU A 92 -19.74 -11.85 3.41
CA GLU A 92 -21.08 -12.38 3.16
C GLU A 92 -21.83 -12.67 4.47
N ASP A 93 -21.15 -13.32 5.42
CA ASP A 93 -21.67 -13.59 6.76
C ASP A 93 -22.06 -12.31 7.51
N VAL A 94 -21.19 -11.31 7.47
CA VAL A 94 -21.45 -10.01 8.12
C VAL A 94 -22.62 -9.30 7.42
N GLN A 95 -22.65 -9.28 6.12
CA GLN A 95 -23.75 -8.68 5.35
C GLN A 95 -25.09 -9.34 5.66
N THR A 96 -25.11 -10.66 5.71
CA THR A 96 -26.34 -11.44 5.98
C THR A 96 -26.85 -11.21 7.41
N LYS A 97 -25.95 -11.14 8.40
CA LYS A 97 -26.32 -11.01 9.82
C LYS A 97 -26.60 -9.60 10.26
N HIS A 98 -25.90 -8.61 9.71
CA HIS A 98 -25.86 -7.26 10.22
C HIS A 98 -26.08 -6.17 9.16
N GLY A 99 -26.25 -6.57 7.90
CA GLY A 99 -26.33 -5.66 6.76
C GLY A 99 -24.95 -5.18 6.27
N ALA A 100 -24.91 -4.70 5.03
CA ALA A 100 -23.68 -4.23 4.39
C ALA A 100 -23.01 -3.07 5.15
N GLY A 101 -23.81 -2.19 5.78
CA GLY A 101 -23.33 -1.07 6.59
C GLY A 101 -22.49 -1.47 7.81
N ALA A 102 -22.53 -2.74 8.25
CA ALA A 102 -21.68 -3.23 9.32
C ALA A 102 -20.21 -3.44 8.90
N ILE A 103 -19.92 -3.36 7.62
CA ILE A 103 -18.55 -3.41 7.10
C ILE A 103 -18.05 -1.97 6.96
N LEU A 104 -17.01 -1.62 7.71
CA LEU A 104 -16.33 -0.33 7.61
C LEU A 104 -14.98 -0.50 6.92
N PRO A 105 -14.83 -0.06 5.66
CA PRO A 105 -13.53 -0.04 5.00
C PRO A 105 -12.67 1.07 5.59
N PHE A 106 -11.68 0.69 6.38
CA PHE A 106 -10.71 1.62 6.93
C PHE A 106 -9.49 1.68 6.01
N HIS A 107 -9.41 2.72 5.21
CA HIS A 107 -8.33 2.91 4.24
C HIS A 107 -7.88 4.37 4.20
N TYR A 108 -6.65 4.57 3.77
CA TYR A 108 -6.11 5.86 3.45
C TYR A 108 -5.19 5.75 2.23
N TYR A 109 -4.53 6.83 1.87
CA TYR A 109 -3.66 6.84 0.71
C TYR A 109 -2.36 6.08 0.98
N GLY A 110 -1.91 5.28 0.01
CA GLY A 110 -0.60 4.63 -0.01
C GLY A 110 0.04 4.80 -1.37
N HIS A 111 -0.58 4.25 -2.39
CA HIS A 111 -0.22 4.50 -3.78
C HIS A 111 -1.19 5.50 -4.39
N MET A 112 -0.71 6.69 -4.73
CA MET A 112 -1.51 7.75 -5.33
C MET A 112 -1.68 7.61 -6.84
N GLY A 113 -1.24 6.50 -7.42
CA GLY A 113 -1.43 6.19 -8.83
C GLY A 113 -2.91 6.16 -9.23
N LEU A 114 -3.20 6.61 -10.44
CA LEU A 114 -4.56 6.78 -10.96
C LEU A 114 -5.41 5.50 -10.84
N LEU A 115 -4.81 4.33 -11.07
CA LEU A 115 -5.50 3.05 -11.01
C LEU A 115 -5.63 2.52 -9.58
N ASN A 116 -4.65 2.75 -8.71
CA ASN A 116 -4.58 2.14 -7.39
C ASN A 116 -5.34 2.94 -6.32
N LYS A 117 -5.41 4.26 -6.48
CA LYS A 117 -5.97 5.16 -5.48
C LYS A 117 -7.39 4.83 -5.03
N GLN A 118 -8.24 4.35 -5.95
CA GLN A 118 -9.66 4.14 -5.68
C GLN A 118 -10.15 2.73 -6.01
N LEU A 119 -9.26 1.80 -6.31
CA LEU A 119 -9.65 0.46 -6.74
C LEU A 119 -10.43 -0.29 -5.65
N SER A 120 -9.96 -0.26 -4.42
CA SER A 120 -10.64 -0.88 -3.27
C SER A 120 -11.98 -0.21 -2.95
N GLN A 121 -12.05 1.10 -3.06
CA GLN A 121 -13.29 1.85 -2.80
C GLN A 121 -14.43 1.45 -3.73
N ARG A 122 -14.13 1.13 -4.99
CA ARG A 122 -15.14 0.66 -5.96
C ARG A 122 -15.83 -0.61 -5.49
N ILE A 123 -15.06 -1.55 -4.94
CA ILE A 123 -15.60 -2.82 -4.40
C ILE A 123 -16.52 -2.53 -3.22
N PHE A 124 -16.08 -1.73 -2.27
CA PHE A 124 -16.86 -1.40 -1.07
C PHE A 124 -18.12 -0.60 -1.38
N THR A 125 -18.04 0.32 -2.35
CA THR A 125 -19.22 1.05 -2.84
C THR A 125 -20.23 0.11 -3.50
N ALA A 126 -19.76 -0.83 -4.34
CA ALA A 126 -20.64 -1.80 -4.98
C ALA A 126 -21.32 -2.76 -3.97
N LEU A 127 -20.67 -3.05 -2.86
CA LEU A 127 -21.21 -3.85 -1.76
C LEU A 127 -22.16 -3.07 -0.83
N GLY A 128 -22.26 -1.75 -0.98
CA GLY A 128 -23.09 -0.91 -0.12
C GLY A 128 -22.60 -0.79 1.32
N THR A 129 -21.31 -0.88 1.55
CA THR A 129 -20.70 -0.81 2.90
C THR A 129 -20.74 0.61 3.46
N SER A 130 -20.50 0.75 4.76
CA SER A 130 -20.27 2.06 5.37
C SER A 130 -19.09 2.77 4.74
N ASN A 131 -19.04 4.09 4.84
CA ASN A 131 -17.96 4.90 4.28
C ASN A 131 -17.12 5.50 5.41
N CYS A 132 -15.79 5.45 5.26
CA CYS A 132 -14.85 6.12 6.14
C CYS A 132 -14.25 7.33 5.43
N SER A 133 -14.28 8.49 6.07
CA SER A 133 -13.62 9.67 5.52
C SER A 133 -12.09 9.48 5.56
N PRO A 134 -11.39 9.54 4.41
CA PRO A 134 -9.95 9.34 4.33
C PRO A 134 -9.18 10.62 4.71
N THR A 135 -9.28 11.05 5.97
CA THR A 135 -8.74 12.36 6.40
C THR A 135 -7.87 12.28 7.65
N VAL A 136 -7.00 11.28 7.75
CA VAL A 136 -6.18 11.10 8.96
C VAL A 136 -5.14 12.21 9.12
N CYS A 137 -4.27 12.45 8.13
CA CYS A 137 -3.16 13.40 8.27
C CYS A 137 -3.47 14.81 7.74
N SER A 138 -4.27 14.96 6.69
CA SER A 138 -4.50 16.28 6.08
C SER A 138 -5.53 17.13 6.84
N ASN A 139 -6.48 16.53 7.57
CA ASN A 139 -7.48 17.29 8.30
C ASN A 139 -6.91 18.06 9.48
N ALA A 140 -5.96 17.49 10.21
CA ALA A 140 -5.32 18.21 11.33
C ALA A 140 -4.64 19.50 10.87
N GLY A 141 -3.85 19.44 9.81
CA GLY A 141 -3.20 20.61 9.22
C GLY A 141 -4.21 21.60 8.62
N ARG A 142 -5.25 21.10 7.95
CA ARG A 142 -6.30 21.95 7.37
C ARG A 142 -7.10 22.69 8.45
N THR A 143 -7.45 21.99 9.52
CA THR A 143 -8.14 22.59 10.66
C THR A 143 -7.26 23.63 11.34
N ALA A 144 -5.97 23.34 11.57
CA ALA A 144 -5.05 24.31 12.15
C ALA A 144 -4.97 25.59 11.31
N LEU A 145 -4.88 25.49 9.98
CA LEU A 145 -4.84 26.65 9.08
C LEU A 145 -6.13 27.49 9.06
N GLN A 146 -7.25 26.95 9.55
CA GLN A 146 -8.52 27.70 9.68
C GLN A 146 -8.58 28.56 10.93
N TYR A 147 -7.68 28.34 11.89
CA TYR A 147 -7.62 29.08 13.16
C TYR A 147 -6.43 30.05 13.25
N VAL A 148 -5.67 30.19 12.16
CA VAL A 148 -4.57 31.15 12.03
C VAL A 148 -4.95 32.23 11.02
#